data_d09180cbc5638df7851d3dd51f9bc580
#
_entry.id   d09180cbc5638df7851d3dd51f9bc580
#
_cell.length_a   1.000
_cell.length_b   1.000
_cell.length_c   1.000
_cell.angle_alpha   90.00
_cell.angle_beta   90.00
_cell.angle_gamma   90.00
#
_symmetry.space_group_name_H-M   'P 1'
#
loop_
_entity.id
_entity.type
_entity.pdbx_description
1 polymer ?
#
loop_
_entity_poly.entity_id
_entity_poly.type
_entity_poly.pdbx_seq_one_letter_code
_entity_poly.pdbx_strand_id
1 'polypeptide(L)'
;MSDSTGSPQTEEERLRRALVAEKHAQAVALLGQHGLDCWLTFAREGSDLLLPYVLGNEEIVGTTALMLFADGPSVAIVADYDVLGVEGLFDTVLPYSLDWREPFRDVLSDRRPARIGINVSENDHGIDGLTHGLFLQLQHTLEPLGIAGALVSADAVSSRIRSLKTPSEVERIRRAAEISVRIFDEIGAMLRPGLTEHDIFEIAVERMQTYGVGPAWEASGCPAVTSSRSRGGHGPAGLTRLELGDSLRLDFGVRSEGYCSDLQRTWYFRRPGETAPPASIQHPFDAVRDGIELAKELLRPGVRGVDVDRPVRQLIEQRGYQFTHALGHQLGRLAHDGGMLLGPDNARYSALSHGTVEAGMVFTLEPVVGPVGIEEDVLVTEDGCEFLVSPHREVYLV
;
A
#
# COMPACT_ATOMS: atom_id res chain seq x y z
N MET A 1 47.88 0.58 -4.32
CA MET A 1 47.06 1.67 -3.80
C MET A 1 46.20 2.15 -4.94
N SER A 2 45.01 1.59 -5.07
CA SER A 2 44.00 2.07 -6.04
C SER A 2 42.91 2.74 -5.22
N ASP A 3 42.89 4.07 -5.28
CA ASP A 3 41.80 4.87 -4.73
C ASP A 3 40.47 4.42 -5.37
N SER A 4 39.64 3.76 -4.60
CA SER A 4 38.26 3.52 -4.94
C SER A 4 37.47 4.82 -4.71
N THR A 5 37.56 5.74 -5.66
CA THR A 5 36.62 6.86 -5.74
C THR A 5 35.26 6.28 -6.09
N GLY A 6 34.46 5.93 -5.08
CA GLY A 6 33.06 5.57 -5.27
C GLY A 6 32.35 6.69 -6.03
N SER A 7 31.62 6.36 -7.08
CA SER A 7 30.76 7.31 -7.78
C SER A 7 29.86 8.01 -6.75
N PRO A 8 29.62 9.32 -6.88
CA PRO A 8 28.73 10.00 -5.96
C PRO A 8 27.35 9.32 -5.99
N GLN A 9 26.86 8.89 -4.83
CA GLN A 9 25.53 8.29 -4.71
C GLN A 9 24.50 9.28 -5.20
N THR A 10 23.57 8.80 -6.02
CA THR A 10 22.43 9.62 -6.43
C THR A 10 21.56 9.94 -5.22
N GLU A 11 20.81 11.02 -5.26
CA GLU A 11 19.84 11.38 -4.23
C GLU A 11 18.80 10.25 -4.03
N GLU A 12 18.37 9.63 -5.10
CA GLU A 12 17.46 8.48 -5.09
C GLU A 12 18.04 7.30 -4.29
N GLU A 13 19.31 6.95 -4.53
CA GLU A 13 19.96 5.86 -3.80
C GLU A 13 20.13 6.20 -2.31
N ARG A 14 20.42 7.46 -1.98
CA ARG A 14 20.49 7.92 -0.59
C ARG A 14 19.14 7.77 0.11
N LEU A 15 18.04 8.18 -0.54
CA LEU A 15 16.67 8.06 -0.02
C LEU A 15 16.22 6.60 0.11
N ARG A 16 16.60 5.74 -0.84
CA ARG A 16 16.36 4.30 -0.76
C ARG A 16 17.04 3.69 0.46
N ARG A 17 18.32 3.96 0.67
CA ARG A 17 19.09 3.43 1.82
C ARG A 17 18.52 3.92 3.16
N ALA A 18 18.10 5.16 3.26
CA ALA A 18 17.47 5.69 4.46
C ALA A 18 16.17 4.94 4.79
N LEU A 19 15.32 4.73 3.79
CA LEU A 19 14.08 3.96 3.93
C LEU A 19 14.34 2.52 4.39
N VAL A 20 15.29 1.82 3.76
CA VAL A 20 15.65 0.45 4.11
C VAL A 20 16.17 0.38 5.54
N ALA A 21 17.03 1.33 5.95
CA ALA A 21 17.54 1.40 7.32
C ALA A 21 16.41 1.56 8.37
N GLU A 22 15.42 2.41 8.09
CA GLU A 22 14.23 2.55 8.93
C GLU A 22 13.46 1.22 9.06
N LYS A 23 13.24 0.52 7.94
CA LYS A 23 12.52 -0.77 7.92
C LYS A 23 13.31 -1.88 8.60
N HIS A 24 14.63 -1.95 8.43
CA HIS A 24 15.47 -2.91 9.14
C HIS A 24 15.43 -2.68 10.65
N ALA A 25 15.54 -1.43 11.10
CA ALA A 25 15.43 -1.09 12.53
C ALA A 25 14.05 -1.49 13.10
N GLN A 26 12.97 -1.22 12.35
CA GLN A 26 11.62 -1.64 12.72
C GLN A 26 11.50 -3.16 12.80
N ALA A 27 12.03 -3.90 11.82
CA ALA A 27 11.99 -5.36 11.79
C ALA A 27 12.73 -5.95 12.99
N VAL A 28 13.96 -5.48 13.29
CA VAL A 28 14.75 -5.95 14.43
C VAL A 28 14.01 -5.73 15.75
N ALA A 29 13.37 -4.57 15.93
CA ALA A 29 12.56 -4.31 17.13
C ALA A 29 11.36 -5.27 17.25
N LEU A 30 10.71 -5.60 16.15
CA LEU A 30 9.58 -6.54 16.11
C LEU A 30 10.02 -7.98 16.37
N LEU A 31 11.19 -8.40 15.91
CA LEU A 31 11.75 -9.74 16.19
C LEU A 31 11.80 -10.01 17.69
N GLY A 32 12.36 -9.08 18.46
CA GLY A 32 12.42 -9.19 19.92
C GLY A 32 11.04 -9.28 20.58
N GLN A 33 10.06 -8.52 20.08
CA GLN A 33 8.69 -8.53 20.61
C GLN A 33 7.97 -9.86 20.35
N HIS A 34 8.25 -10.52 19.21
CA HIS A 34 7.59 -11.76 18.79
C HIS A 34 8.42 -13.02 19.03
N GLY A 35 9.57 -12.89 19.71
CA GLY A 35 10.44 -14.01 20.09
C GLY A 35 11.00 -14.75 18.88
N LEU A 36 11.34 -14.03 17.80
CA LEU A 36 12.07 -14.55 16.65
C LEU A 36 13.55 -14.14 16.78
N ASP A 37 14.45 -15.07 16.50
CA ASP A 37 15.89 -14.79 16.49
C ASP A 37 16.36 -14.20 15.16
N CYS A 38 15.63 -14.55 14.09
CA CYS A 38 15.95 -14.11 12.73
C CYS A 38 14.68 -13.97 11.90
N TRP A 39 14.61 -12.96 11.06
CA TRP A 39 13.68 -12.88 9.93
C TRP A 39 14.45 -13.11 8.65
N LEU A 40 14.03 -14.14 7.91
CA LEU A 40 14.61 -14.58 6.65
C LEU A 40 13.65 -14.27 5.50
N THR A 41 14.02 -13.33 4.63
CA THR A 41 13.41 -13.17 3.31
C THR A 41 14.22 -14.01 2.32
N PHE A 42 13.59 -15.06 1.78
CA PHE A 42 14.24 -16.01 0.89
C PHE A 42 13.54 -16.05 -0.46
N ALA A 43 14.17 -15.49 -1.47
CA ALA A 43 13.57 -15.23 -2.76
C ALA A 43 14.44 -15.60 -3.94
N ARG A 44 13.83 -15.64 -5.12
CA ARG A 44 14.46 -15.73 -6.43
C ARG A 44 13.58 -15.02 -7.45
N GLU A 45 14.17 -14.30 -8.41
CA GLU A 45 13.44 -13.56 -9.48
C GLU A 45 12.34 -12.64 -8.91
N GLY A 46 12.63 -11.94 -7.83
CA GLY A 46 11.66 -11.02 -7.23
C GLY A 46 10.43 -11.68 -6.58
N SER A 47 10.47 -13.00 -6.31
CA SER A 47 9.27 -13.79 -5.95
C SER A 47 8.64 -13.47 -4.59
N ASP A 48 9.34 -12.78 -3.68
CA ASP A 48 8.83 -12.46 -2.35
C ASP A 48 8.30 -11.02 -2.28
N LEU A 49 7.04 -10.87 -1.95
CA LEU A 49 6.36 -9.57 -1.85
C LEU A 49 6.92 -8.65 -0.76
N LEU A 50 7.75 -9.18 0.15
CA LEU A 50 8.40 -8.39 1.20
C LEU A 50 9.79 -7.86 0.80
N LEU A 51 10.33 -8.24 -0.35
CA LEU A 51 11.60 -7.70 -0.86
C LEU A 51 11.66 -6.17 -0.86
N PRO A 52 10.61 -5.42 -1.28
CA PRO A 52 10.64 -3.98 -1.27
C PRO A 52 10.81 -3.34 0.12
N TYR A 53 10.43 -4.06 1.19
CA TYR A 53 10.63 -3.59 2.57
C TYR A 53 12.04 -3.88 3.10
N VAL A 54 12.74 -4.83 2.48
CA VAL A 54 14.08 -5.25 2.90
C VAL A 54 15.17 -4.65 2.00
N LEU A 55 14.86 -4.39 0.74
CA LEU A 55 15.79 -3.86 -0.27
C LEU A 55 15.44 -2.46 -0.78
N GLY A 56 14.20 -1.99 -0.57
CA GLY A 56 13.67 -0.76 -1.15
C GLY A 56 13.18 -0.92 -2.59
N ASN A 57 13.47 -2.03 -3.24
CA ASN A 57 13.00 -2.42 -4.59
C ASN A 57 12.79 -3.95 -4.68
N GLU A 58 12.40 -4.45 -5.85
CA GLU A 58 12.15 -5.88 -6.12
C GLU A 58 13.27 -6.51 -6.97
N GLU A 59 14.37 -5.79 -7.20
CA GLU A 59 15.41 -6.14 -8.16
C GLU A 59 16.39 -7.18 -7.59
N ILE A 60 15.98 -8.43 -7.61
CA ILE A 60 16.83 -9.60 -7.31
C ILE A 60 16.59 -10.70 -8.35
N VAL A 61 17.64 -11.32 -8.87
CA VAL A 61 17.57 -12.37 -9.89
C VAL A 61 17.94 -13.73 -9.31
N GLY A 62 19.08 -13.82 -8.65
CA GLY A 62 19.56 -15.07 -8.05
C GLY A 62 18.77 -15.51 -6.84
N THR A 63 18.98 -16.76 -6.40
CA THR A 63 18.45 -17.21 -5.12
C THR A 63 19.12 -16.43 -3.99
N THR A 64 18.35 -15.72 -3.22
CA THR A 64 18.82 -14.75 -2.24
C THR A 64 18.30 -15.06 -0.85
N ALA A 65 19.15 -14.98 0.17
CA ALA A 65 18.78 -15.08 1.58
C ALA A 65 19.16 -13.78 2.28
N LEU A 66 18.16 -13.00 2.69
CA LEU A 66 18.29 -11.75 3.40
C LEU A 66 17.88 -11.97 4.85
N MET A 67 18.83 -11.83 5.78
CA MET A 67 18.64 -12.19 7.18
C MET A 67 18.80 -10.95 8.08
N LEU A 68 17.75 -10.62 8.80
CA LEU A 68 17.79 -9.66 9.89
C LEU A 68 17.73 -10.43 11.21
N PHE A 69 18.71 -10.25 12.08
CA PHE A 69 18.79 -10.94 13.36
C PHE A 69 18.31 -10.01 14.49
N ALA A 70 17.63 -10.58 15.48
CA ALA A 70 17.24 -9.84 16.69
C ALA A 70 18.47 -9.34 17.46
N ASP A 71 19.58 -10.06 17.37
CA ASP A 71 20.86 -9.71 17.97
C ASP A 71 22.00 -9.95 16.96
N GLY A 72 22.79 -8.93 16.70
CA GLY A 72 23.94 -8.96 15.81
C GLY A 72 23.69 -8.45 14.39
N PRO A 73 24.73 -8.50 13.53
CA PRO A 73 24.69 -7.90 12.20
C PRO A 73 23.75 -8.62 11.24
N SER A 74 23.15 -7.84 10.35
CA SER A 74 22.36 -8.31 9.23
C SER A 74 23.24 -8.95 8.15
N VAL A 75 22.72 -9.95 7.45
CA VAL A 75 23.46 -10.71 6.43
C VAL A 75 22.65 -10.86 5.15
N ALA A 76 23.26 -10.52 4.02
CA ALA A 76 22.74 -10.82 2.69
C ALA A 76 23.61 -11.86 2.01
N ILE A 77 23.00 -12.96 1.54
CA ILE A 77 23.64 -13.97 0.69
C ILE A 77 23.00 -13.85 -0.69
N VAL A 78 23.77 -13.47 -1.68
CA VAL A 78 23.30 -13.10 -3.02
C VAL A 78 24.22 -13.65 -4.11
N ALA A 79 23.69 -13.83 -5.31
CA ALA A 79 24.53 -14.15 -6.47
C ALA A 79 25.50 -12.98 -6.77
N ASP A 80 26.67 -13.29 -7.36
CA ASP A 80 27.70 -12.29 -7.68
C ASP A 80 27.15 -11.07 -8.45
N TYR A 81 26.19 -11.29 -9.33
CA TYR A 81 25.58 -10.24 -10.15
C TYR A 81 24.52 -9.42 -9.42
N ASP A 82 24.05 -9.84 -8.24
CA ASP A 82 23.06 -9.12 -7.41
C ASP A 82 23.73 -8.27 -6.30
N VAL A 83 25.08 -8.35 -6.13
CA VAL A 83 25.80 -7.68 -5.04
C VAL A 83 25.52 -6.18 -4.97
N LEU A 84 25.54 -5.50 -6.11
CA LEU A 84 25.31 -4.04 -6.16
C LEU A 84 23.92 -3.64 -5.64
N GLY A 85 22.92 -4.53 -5.79
CA GLY A 85 21.55 -4.30 -5.31
C GLY A 85 21.42 -4.30 -3.79
N VAL A 86 22.36 -4.93 -3.07
CA VAL A 86 22.33 -5.09 -1.60
C VAL A 86 23.47 -4.40 -0.87
N GLU A 87 24.49 -3.93 -1.59
CA GLU A 87 25.68 -3.29 -1.00
C GLU A 87 25.31 -2.03 -0.21
N GLY A 88 25.75 -1.99 1.05
CA GLY A 88 25.47 -0.88 1.98
C GLY A 88 24.05 -0.88 2.57
N LEU A 89 23.24 -1.93 2.31
CA LEU A 89 21.96 -2.17 2.97
C LEU A 89 22.10 -3.17 4.13
N PHE A 90 23.09 -4.07 4.05
CA PHE A 90 23.37 -5.09 5.06
C PHE A 90 24.77 -4.91 5.64
N ASP A 91 24.94 -5.29 6.91
CA ASP A 91 26.25 -5.23 7.58
C ASP A 91 27.25 -6.20 6.96
N THR A 92 26.78 -7.34 6.46
CA THR A 92 27.58 -8.36 5.79
C THR A 92 26.92 -8.80 4.50
N VAL A 93 27.68 -8.77 3.40
CA VAL A 93 27.24 -9.29 2.10
C VAL A 93 28.16 -10.45 1.74
N LEU A 94 27.59 -11.63 1.50
CA LEU A 94 28.26 -12.86 1.12
C LEU A 94 27.87 -13.24 -0.29
N PRO A 95 28.67 -12.90 -1.31
CA PRO A 95 28.38 -13.30 -2.67
C PRO A 95 28.65 -14.80 -2.91
N TYR A 96 27.89 -15.40 -3.80
CA TYR A 96 28.13 -16.76 -4.29
C TYR A 96 28.08 -16.81 -5.82
N SER A 97 28.95 -17.66 -6.43
CA SER A 97 28.98 -17.86 -7.87
C SER A 97 28.14 -19.05 -8.33
N LEU A 98 28.12 -20.15 -7.58
CA LEU A 98 27.49 -21.41 -7.98
C LEU A 98 26.43 -21.91 -7.00
N ASP A 99 26.73 -21.91 -5.69
CA ASP A 99 25.84 -22.49 -4.67
C ASP A 99 25.70 -21.56 -3.45
N TRP A 100 24.49 -21.09 -3.22
CA TRP A 100 24.13 -20.25 -2.07
C TRP A 100 24.11 -21.02 -0.74
N ARG A 101 24.06 -22.37 -0.78
CA ARG A 101 23.85 -23.21 0.40
C ARG A 101 25.06 -23.23 1.34
N GLU A 102 26.26 -23.16 0.78
CA GLU A 102 27.49 -23.18 1.58
C GLU A 102 27.56 -21.97 2.51
N PRO A 103 27.58 -20.70 2.03
CA PRO A 103 27.62 -19.54 2.91
C PRO A 103 26.38 -19.45 3.83
N PHE A 104 25.21 -19.93 3.37
CA PHE A 104 23.99 -19.96 4.18
C PHE A 104 24.12 -20.90 5.39
N ARG A 105 24.65 -22.12 5.19
CA ARG A 105 24.90 -23.05 6.29
C ARG A 105 25.96 -22.54 7.27
N ASP A 106 26.99 -21.88 6.78
CA ASP A 106 28.06 -21.32 7.61
C ASP A 106 27.49 -20.26 8.57
N VAL A 107 26.71 -19.31 8.06
CA VAL A 107 26.05 -18.29 8.88
C VAL A 107 25.14 -18.92 9.93
N LEU A 108 24.31 -19.90 9.55
CA LEU A 108 23.36 -20.52 10.47
C LEU A 108 24.01 -21.47 11.46
N SER A 109 25.13 -22.11 11.09
CA SER A 109 25.93 -22.95 11.99
C SER A 109 26.62 -22.13 13.09
N ASP A 110 27.06 -20.92 12.74
CA ASP A 110 27.67 -19.98 13.68
C ASP A 110 26.63 -19.34 14.63
N ARG A 111 25.52 -18.85 14.07
CA ARG A 111 24.48 -18.13 14.78
C ARG A 111 23.51 -19.00 15.58
N ARG A 112 23.19 -20.18 15.06
CA ARG A 112 22.25 -21.17 15.63
C ARG A 112 20.91 -20.59 16.09
N PRO A 113 20.17 -19.86 15.25
CA PRO A 113 18.87 -19.31 15.65
C PRO A 113 17.91 -20.46 15.97
N ALA A 114 17.19 -20.36 17.09
CA ALA A 114 16.19 -21.34 17.50
C ALA A 114 14.86 -21.12 16.79
N ARG A 115 14.56 -19.87 16.35
CA ARG A 115 13.34 -19.52 15.65
C ARG A 115 13.65 -18.58 14.48
N ILE A 116 13.50 -19.10 13.26
CA ILE A 116 13.69 -18.38 11.99
C ILE A 116 12.34 -18.06 11.39
N GLY A 117 11.93 -16.81 11.45
CA GLY A 117 10.71 -16.34 10.79
C GLY A 117 10.88 -16.31 9.28
N ILE A 118 9.98 -16.96 8.55
CA ILE A 118 9.91 -16.98 7.08
C ILE A 118 8.58 -16.42 6.60
N ASN A 119 8.55 -15.88 5.38
CA ASN A 119 7.39 -15.22 4.79
C ASN A 119 6.36 -16.22 4.27
N VAL A 120 5.65 -16.85 5.19
CA VAL A 120 4.53 -17.76 4.91
C VAL A 120 3.33 -17.35 5.77
N SER A 121 2.14 -17.31 5.18
CA SER A 121 0.88 -17.03 5.87
C SER A 121 -0.26 -17.84 5.27
N GLU A 122 -1.14 -18.39 6.14
CA GLU A 122 -2.36 -19.05 5.70
C GLU A 122 -3.50 -18.05 5.42
N ASN A 123 -3.40 -16.83 5.94
CA ASN A 123 -4.51 -15.88 5.98
C ASN A 123 -4.26 -14.57 5.22
N ASP A 124 -3.00 -14.20 5.00
CA ASP A 124 -2.64 -12.97 4.28
C ASP A 124 -1.68 -13.28 3.13
N HIS A 125 -2.24 -13.34 1.92
CA HIS A 125 -1.48 -13.56 0.68
C HIS A 125 -0.39 -12.50 0.43
N GLY A 126 -0.55 -11.30 0.98
CA GLY A 126 0.40 -10.19 0.82
C GLY A 126 1.71 -10.38 1.59
N ILE A 127 1.77 -11.35 2.50
CA ILE A 127 2.98 -11.74 3.25
C ILE A 127 3.34 -13.21 3.06
N ASP A 128 2.64 -13.94 2.18
CA ASP A 128 2.94 -15.32 1.79
C ASP A 128 3.86 -15.32 0.55
N GLY A 129 5.08 -14.79 0.72
CA GLY A 129 6.03 -14.58 -0.37
C GLY A 129 6.96 -15.77 -0.65
N LEU A 130 7.14 -16.67 0.31
CA LEU A 130 8.02 -17.83 0.16
C LEU A 130 7.33 -18.93 -0.64
N THR A 131 7.75 -19.13 -1.89
CA THR A 131 7.18 -20.19 -2.72
C THR A 131 7.46 -21.58 -2.13
N HIS A 132 6.53 -22.52 -2.33
CA HIS A 132 6.66 -23.89 -1.82
C HIS A 132 7.97 -24.57 -2.24
N GLY A 133 8.43 -24.37 -3.48
CA GLY A 133 9.69 -24.93 -3.96
C GLY A 133 10.91 -24.38 -3.21
N LEU A 134 10.93 -23.08 -2.93
CA LEU A 134 11.99 -22.45 -2.14
C LEU A 134 11.93 -22.89 -0.67
N PHE A 135 10.75 -23.07 -0.11
CA PHE A 135 10.57 -23.64 1.24
C PHE A 135 11.18 -25.04 1.36
N LEU A 136 10.92 -25.94 0.39
CA LEU A 136 11.54 -27.26 0.36
C LEU A 136 13.07 -27.20 0.25
N GLN A 137 13.59 -26.25 -0.52
CA GLN A 137 15.05 -26.06 -0.62
C GLN A 137 15.65 -25.60 0.72
N LEU A 138 14.97 -24.70 1.46
CA LEU A 138 15.38 -24.31 2.80
C LEU A 138 15.37 -25.51 3.75
N GLN A 139 14.28 -26.26 3.81
CA GLN A 139 14.18 -27.46 4.67
C GLN A 139 15.34 -28.42 4.42
N HIS A 140 15.55 -28.86 3.16
CA HIS A 140 16.65 -29.78 2.80
C HIS A 140 18.04 -29.21 3.13
N THR A 141 18.21 -27.87 3.05
CA THR A 141 19.49 -27.22 3.37
C THR A 141 19.76 -27.21 4.87
N LEU A 142 18.69 -27.09 5.70
CA LEU A 142 18.76 -27.02 7.15
C LEU A 142 18.72 -28.38 7.86
N GLU A 143 18.22 -29.45 7.21
CA GLU A 143 18.20 -30.82 7.76
C GLU A 143 19.56 -31.27 8.28
N PRO A 144 20.67 -31.16 7.52
CA PRO A 144 21.99 -31.58 8.00
C PRO A 144 22.50 -30.82 9.23
N LEU A 145 21.96 -29.61 9.46
CA LEU A 145 22.29 -28.77 10.64
C LEU A 145 21.43 -29.12 11.86
N GLY A 146 20.38 -29.93 11.69
CA GLY A 146 19.44 -30.27 12.74
C GLY A 146 18.50 -29.13 13.15
N ILE A 147 18.38 -28.05 12.32
CA ILE A 147 17.57 -26.86 12.61
C ILE A 147 16.43 -26.64 11.61
N ALA A 148 16.07 -27.61 10.80
CA ALA A 148 14.91 -27.50 9.90
C ALA A 148 13.60 -27.19 10.64
N GLY A 149 13.46 -27.63 11.90
CA GLY A 149 12.33 -27.32 12.77
C GLY A 149 12.34 -25.89 13.35
N ALA A 150 13.38 -25.09 13.09
CA ALA A 150 13.44 -23.70 13.51
C ALA A 150 12.61 -22.76 12.60
N LEU A 151 12.24 -23.20 11.39
CA LEU A 151 11.43 -22.42 10.47
C LEU A 151 10.01 -22.26 11.01
N VAL A 152 9.58 -21.01 11.21
CA VAL A 152 8.24 -20.65 11.68
C VAL A 152 7.70 -19.49 10.84
N SER A 153 6.38 -19.31 10.80
CA SER A 153 5.81 -18.14 10.14
C SER A 153 6.29 -16.83 10.79
N ALA A 154 6.66 -15.85 9.97
CA ALA A 154 6.94 -14.48 10.36
C ALA A 154 5.69 -13.58 10.33
N ASP A 155 4.50 -14.15 10.18
CA ASP A 155 3.22 -13.45 9.98
C ASP A 155 3.08 -12.19 10.88
N ALA A 156 3.30 -12.36 12.19
CA ALA A 156 3.21 -11.27 13.15
C ALA A 156 4.23 -10.12 12.92
N VAL A 157 5.40 -10.41 12.36
CA VAL A 157 6.42 -9.40 12.02
C VAL A 157 6.12 -8.80 10.66
N SER A 158 5.88 -9.64 9.65
CA SER A 158 5.68 -9.25 8.26
C SER A 158 4.44 -8.37 8.07
N SER A 159 3.32 -8.69 8.74
CA SER A 159 2.10 -7.85 8.72
C SER A 159 2.38 -6.46 9.29
N ARG A 160 3.14 -6.37 10.40
CA ARG A 160 3.42 -5.09 11.04
C ARG A 160 4.42 -4.25 10.23
N ILE A 161 5.41 -4.89 9.58
CA ILE A 161 6.32 -4.22 8.64
C ILE A 161 5.55 -3.54 7.50
N ARG A 162 4.49 -4.17 6.99
CA ARG A 162 3.63 -3.57 5.97
C ARG A 162 2.69 -2.51 6.54
N SER A 163 2.00 -2.83 7.64
CA SER A 163 0.96 -1.98 8.22
C SER A 163 1.48 -0.68 8.82
N LEU A 164 2.62 -0.72 9.53
CA LEU A 164 3.19 0.43 10.23
C LEU A 164 4.18 1.16 9.32
N LYS A 165 3.78 2.32 8.83
CA LYS A 165 4.61 3.14 7.94
C LYS A 165 5.65 3.92 8.74
N THR A 166 6.88 3.92 8.26
CA THR A 166 7.93 4.79 8.76
C THR A 166 7.74 6.23 8.26
N PRO A 167 8.41 7.23 8.85
CA PRO A 167 8.31 8.61 8.36
C PRO A 167 8.65 8.76 6.88
N SER A 168 9.66 8.05 6.38
CA SER A 168 10.03 8.06 4.96
C SER A 168 8.97 7.44 4.05
N GLU A 169 8.24 6.42 4.53
CA GLU A 169 7.12 5.84 3.79
C GLU A 169 5.94 6.79 3.74
N VAL A 170 5.58 7.41 4.87
CA VAL A 170 4.49 8.40 4.95
C VAL A 170 4.73 9.56 3.99
N GLU A 171 5.96 10.07 3.92
CA GLU A 171 6.32 11.17 3.00
C GLU A 171 6.13 10.78 1.54
N ARG A 172 6.46 9.54 1.16
CA ARG A 172 6.26 9.03 -0.21
C ARG A 172 4.78 8.85 -0.55
N ILE A 173 3.97 8.32 0.39
CA ILE A 173 2.53 8.21 0.22
C ILE A 173 1.91 9.61 0.07
N ARG A 174 2.30 10.56 0.91
CA ARG A 174 1.86 11.97 0.82
C ARG A 174 2.19 12.58 -0.54
N ARG A 175 3.40 12.36 -1.05
CA ARG A 175 3.81 12.85 -2.37
C ARG A 175 2.98 12.21 -3.50
N ALA A 176 2.68 10.92 -3.42
CA ALA A 176 1.79 10.26 -4.37
C ALA A 176 0.38 10.88 -4.33
N ALA A 177 -0.17 11.13 -3.14
CA ALA A 177 -1.47 11.78 -2.97
C ALA A 177 -1.47 13.23 -3.51
N GLU A 178 -0.41 14.01 -3.28
CA GLU A 178 -0.25 15.36 -3.85
C GLU A 178 -0.22 15.36 -5.37
N ILE A 179 0.46 14.38 -5.99
CA ILE A 179 0.48 14.23 -7.45
C ILE A 179 -0.92 13.89 -7.96
N SER A 180 -1.64 12.97 -7.30
CA SER A 180 -3.02 12.64 -7.64
C SER A 180 -3.95 13.86 -7.58
N VAL A 181 -3.83 14.69 -6.54
CA VAL A 181 -4.62 15.95 -6.42
C VAL A 181 -4.34 16.88 -7.58
N ARG A 182 -3.06 17.09 -7.95
CA ARG A 182 -2.71 17.93 -9.12
C ARG A 182 -3.30 17.38 -10.42
N ILE A 183 -3.28 16.06 -10.60
CA ILE A 183 -3.87 15.42 -11.79
C ILE A 183 -5.39 15.60 -11.79
N PHE A 184 -6.08 15.47 -10.65
CA PHE A 184 -7.51 15.77 -10.52
C PHE A 184 -7.84 17.21 -10.91
N ASP A 185 -7.04 18.20 -10.47
CA ASP A 185 -7.23 19.60 -10.81
C ASP A 185 -7.07 19.85 -12.31
N GLU A 186 -6.05 19.25 -12.94
CA GLU A 186 -5.82 19.33 -14.38
C GLU A 186 -6.93 18.66 -15.19
N ILE A 187 -7.39 17.46 -14.77
CA ILE A 187 -8.55 16.78 -15.37
C ILE A 187 -9.78 17.69 -15.24
N GLY A 188 -10.05 18.20 -14.04
CA GLY A 188 -11.18 19.09 -13.78
C GLY A 188 -11.23 20.28 -14.71
N ALA A 189 -10.08 20.92 -14.99
CA ALA A 189 -9.96 22.04 -15.93
C ALA A 189 -10.21 21.64 -17.41
N MET A 190 -10.09 20.36 -17.75
CA MET A 190 -10.30 19.85 -19.11
C MET A 190 -11.70 19.26 -19.31
N LEU A 191 -12.45 19.01 -18.23
CA LEU A 191 -13.80 18.44 -18.29
C LEU A 191 -14.75 19.38 -19.05
N ARG A 192 -15.57 18.79 -19.96
CA ARG A 192 -16.64 19.45 -20.69
C ARG A 192 -17.67 18.43 -21.16
N PRO A 193 -18.92 18.82 -21.37
CA PRO A 193 -19.91 17.95 -21.98
C PRO A 193 -19.45 17.40 -23.34
N GLY A 194 -19.78 16.15 -23.62
CA GLY A 194 -19.43 15.43 -24.85
C GLY A 194 -18.18 14.56 -24.75
N LEU A 195 -17.33 14.70 -23.73
CA LEU A 195 -16.27 13.72 -23.44
C LEU A 195 -16.90 12.38 -23.06
N THR A 196 -16.25 11.30 -23.44
CA THR A 196 -16.58 9.96 -22.96
C THR A 196 -15.80 9.64 -21.68
N GLU A 197 -16.23 8.62 -20.93
CA GLU A 197 -15.45 8.09 -19.81
C GLU A 197 -14.05 7.67 -20.24
N HIS A 198 -13.93 7.09 -21.44
CA HIS A 198 -12.63 6.72 -22.02
C HIS A 198 -11.76 7.93 -22.36
N ASP A 199 -12.32 9.02 -22.89
CA ASP A 199 -11.54 10.26 -23.14
C ASP A 199 -10.94 10.80 -21.82
N ILE A 200 -11.70 10.72 -20.70
CA ILE A 200 -11.23 11.16 -19.38
C ILE A 200 -10.14 10.23 -18.85
N PHE A 201 -10.30 8.91 -19.05
CA PHE A 201 -9.28 7.92 -18.72
C PHE A 201 -7.95 8.23 -19.45
N GLU A 202 -8.00 8.49 -20.76
CA GLU A 202 -6.79 8.81 -21.55
C GLU A 202 -6.14 10.13 -21.09
N ILE A 203 -6.92 11.14 -20.69
CA ILE A 203 -6.38 12.36 -20.09
C ILE A 203 -5.61 12.02 -18.82
N ALA A 204 -6.14 11.19 -17.93
CA ALA A 204 -5.45 10.80 -16.71
C ALA A 204 -4.15 10.03 -16.99
N VAL A 205 -4.16 9.10 -17.97
CA VAL A 205 -2.98 8.36 -18.40
C VAL A 205 -1.89 9.32 -18.93
N GLU A 206 -2.27 10.29 -19.76
CA GLU A 206 -1.34 11.31 -20.26
C GLU A 206 -0.74 12.16 -19.12
N ARG A 207 -1.55 12.51 -18.13
CA ARG A 207 -1.05 13.26 -16.96
C ARG A 207 -0.10 12.42 -16.12
N MET A 208 -0.42 11.14 -15.84
CA MET A 208 0.52 10.24 -15.14
C MET A 208 1.87 10.17 -15.86
N GLN A 209 1.88 10.04 -17.18
CA GLN A 209 3.12 10.05 -17.97
C GLN A 209 3.87 11.38 -17.83
N THR A 210 3.17 12.52 -17.83
CA THR A 210 3.75 13.84 -17.66
C THR A 210 4.47 14.00 -16.32
N TYR A 211 3.89 13.42 -15.26
CA TYR A 211 4.47 13.43 -13.91
C TYR A 211 5.49 12.30 -13.67
N GLY A 212 5.69 11.40 -14.63
CA GLY A 212 6.62 10.28 -14.52
C GLY A 212 6.19 9.24 -13.47
N VAL A 213 4.87 9.07 -13.27
CA VAL A 213 4.30 8.13 -12.30
C VAL A 213 3.46 7.05 -12.99
N GLY A 214 3.25 5.93 -12.31
CA GLY A 214 2.37 4.84 -12.76
C GLY A 214 1.01 4.85 -12.04
N PRO A 215 0.07 4.01 -12.51
CA PRO A 215 -1.19 3.80 -11.83
C PRO A 215 -0.98 3.04 -10.51
N ALA A 216 -1.83 3.32 -9.49
CA ALA A 216 -1.74 2.68 -8.18
C ALA A 216 -2.18 1.21 -8.20
N TRP A 217 -3.02 0.80 -9.15
CA TRP A 217 -3.48 -0.57 -9.39
C TRP A 217 -3.43 -0.94 -10.87
N GLU A 218 -4.19 -1.96 -11.29
CA GLU A 218 -4.20 -2.44 -12.68
C GLU A 218 -4.46 -1.30 -13.68
N ALA A 219 -3.55 -1.12 -14.63
CA ALA A 219 -3.53 0.01 -15.55
C ALA A 219 -4.82 0.16 -16.36
N SER A 220 -5.52 -0.93 -16.67
CA SER A 220 -6.78 -0.89 -17.42
C SER A 220 -7.97 -0.34 -16.63
N GLY A 221 -7.85 -0.24 -15.30
CA GLY A 221 -8.88 0.21 -14.38
C GLY A 221 -8.48 1.41 -13.49
N CYS A 222 -7.31 2.01 -13.72
CA CYS A 222 -6.83 3.19 -12.99
C CYS A 222 -6.58 4.37 -13.94
N PRO A 223 -7.43 5.43 -13.91
CA PRO A 223 -8.58 5.64 -13.02
C PRO A 223 -9.79 4.76 -13.32
N ALA A 224 -10.62 4.46 -12.29
CA ALA A 224 -11.98 4.02 -12.52
C ALA A 224 -12.87 5.24 -12.77
N VAL A 225 -13.38 5.38 -14.00
CA VAL A 225 -14.18 6.51 -14.45
C VAL A 225 -15.65 6.10 -14.45
N THR A 226 -16.46 6.72 -13.60
CA THR A 226 -17.89 6.37 -13.46
C THR A 226 -18.78 7.59 -13.60
N SER A 227 -19.63 7.60 -14.62
CA SER A 227 -20.67 8.62 -14.76
C SER A 227 -22.00 8.17 -14.14
N SER A 228 -22.92 9.10 -13.89
CA SER A 228 -24.29 8.79 -13.44
C SER A 228 -25.09 7.94 -14.45
N ARG A 229 -24.58 7.78 -15.67
CA ARG A 229 -25.18 6.98 -16.74
C ARG A 229 -24.56 5.59 -16.88
N SER A 230 -23.37 5.37 -16.34
CA SER A 230 -22.70 4.08 -16.38
C SER A 230 -23.12 3.18 -15.21
N ARG A 231 -22.87 1.87 -15.35
CA ARG A 231 -23.19 0.92 -14.27
C ARG A 231 -22.22 1.00 -13.09
N GLY A 232 -21.12 1.74 -13.24
CA GLY A 232 -20.04 1.76 -12.26
C GLY A 232 -19.27 0.45 -12.15
N GLY A 233 -18.21 0.43 -11.35
CA GLY A 233 -17.38 -0.76 -11.07
C GLY A 233 -15.92 -0.53 -11.43
N HIS A 234 -15.07 -1.52 -11.13
CA HIS A 234 -13.62 -1.50 -11.40
C HIS A 234 -13.26 -1.98 -12.84
N GLY A 235 -14.15 -1.78 -13.82
CA GLY A 235 -13.91 -2.14 -15.21
C GLY A 235 -13.26 -1.02 -16.01
N PRO A 236 -12.83 -1.32 -17.26
CA PRO A 236 -12.30 -0.30 -18.17
C PRO A 236 -13.32 0.82 -18.41
N ALA A 237 -12.82 2.04 -18.59
CA ALA A 237 -13.64 3.21 -18.89
C ALA A 237 -14.45 3.01 -20.17
N GLY A 238 -15.76 3.32 -20.11
CA GLY A 238 -16.72 3.10 -21.18
C GLY A 238 -16.74 4.23 -22.23
N LEU A 239 -17.57 4.03 -23.26
CA LEU A 239 -17.81 5.04 -24.29
C LEU A 239 -19.04 5.92 -23.97
N THR A 240 -19.52 5.89 -22.74
CA THR A 240 -20.63 6.72 -22.28
C THR A 240 -20.22 8.20 -22.35
N ARG A 241 -21.02 9.02 -23.07
CA ARG A 241 -20.76 10.45 -23.18
C ARG A 241 -21.41 11.19 -22.01
N LEU A 242 -20.65 12.09 -21.40
CA LEU A 242 -21.15 12.98 -20.36
C LEU A 242 -21.94 14.14 -20.98
N GLU A 243 -23.07 14.44 -20.36
CA GLU A 243 -23.97 15.52 -20.75
C GLU A 243 -24.24 16.45 -19.59
N LEU A 244 -24.83 17.60 -19.88
CA LEU A 244 -25.27 18.52 -18.83
C LEU A 244 -26.29 17.85 -17.91
N GLY A 245 -26.06 17.90 -16.62
CA GLY A 245 -26.86 17.27 -15.57
C GLY A 245 -26.34 15.91 -15.13
N ASP A 246 -25.24 15.41 -15.73
CA ASP A 246 -24.58 14.21 -15.25
C ASP A 246 -23.65 14.51 -14.08
N SER A 247 -23.40 13.51 -13.24
CA SER A 247 -22.26 13.48 -12.33
C SER A 247 -21.18 12.56 -12.85
N LEU A 248 -19.96 12.86 -12.49
CA LEU A 248 -18.77 12.06 -12.76
C LEU A 248 -18.08 11.79 -11.43
N ARG A 249 -17.70 10.53 -11.20
CA ARG A 249 -16.80 10.11 -10.13
C ARG A 249 -15.54 9.54 -10.76
N LEU A 250 -14.40 10.00 -10.30
CA LEU A 250 -13.10 9.40 -10.58
C LEU A 250 -12.57 8.79 -9.30
N ASP A 251 -12.21 7.53 -9.37
CA ASP A 251 -11.49 6.77 -8.38
C ASP A 251 -10.09 6.54 -8.95
N PHE A 252 -9.09 7.17 -8.33
CA PHE A 252 -7.78 7.34 -8.95
C PHE A 252 -6.66 7.50 -7.92
N GLY A 253 -5.62 6.73 -8.16
CA GLY A 253 -4.36 6.86 -7.44
C GLY A 253 -3.15 6.73 -8.35
N VAL A 254 -2.03 7.29 -7.93
CA VAL A 254 -0.74 7.10 -8.60
C VAL A 254 0.20 6.28 -7.73
N ARG A 255 1.13 5.56 -8.37
CA ARG A 255 2.28 4.93 -7.75
C ARG A 255 3.52 5.77 -8.04
N SER A 256 4.05 6.39 -7.00
CA SER A 256 5.27 7.23 -7.05
C SER A 256 6.31 6.69 -6.06
N GLU A 257 7.55 6.54 -6.47
CA GLU A 257 8.65 6.04 -5.63
C GLU A 257 8.30 4.73 -4.88
N GLY A 258 7.50 3.86 -5.52
CA GLY A 258 7.08 2.57 -4.98
C GLY A 258 5.93 2.62 -3.97
N TYR A 259 5.27 3.77 -3.77
CA TYR A 259 4.11 3.96 -2.86
C TYR A 259 2.92 4.52 -3.60
N CYS A 260 1.73 4.10 -3.17
CA CYS A 260 0.46 4.45 -3.79
C CYS A 260 -0.27 5.56 -3.01
N SER A 261 -1.14 6.26 -3.72
CA SER A 261 -2.27 7.02 -3.19
C SER A 261 -3.56 6.40 -3.69
N ASP A 262 -4.69 6.70 -3.03
CA ASP A 262 -6.02 6.27 -3.43
C ASP A 262 -7.06 7.32 -3.05
N LEU A 263 -7.65 7.97 -4.03
CA LEU A 263 -8.52 9.13 -3.82
C LEU A 263 -9.72 9.09 -4.76
N GLN A 264 -10.90 9.49 -4.28
CA GLN A 264 -12.06 9.69 -5.15
C GLN A 264 -12.54 11.14 -5.12
N ARG A 265 -12.91 11.63 -6.29
CA ARG A 265 -13.44 12.98 -6.49
C ARG A 265 -14.73 12.93 -7.31
N THR A 266 -15.69 13.83 -6.98
CA THR A 266 -16.99 13.92 -7.64
C THR A 266 -17.18 15.27 -8.30
N TRP A 267 -17.59 15.28 -9.59
CA TRP A 267 -17.97 16.45 -10.38
C TRP A 267 -19.44 16.40 -10.77
N TYR A 268 -20.02 17.57 -11.02
CA TYR A 268 -21.36 17.72 -11.59
C TYR A 268 -21.33 18.68 -12.79
N PHE A 269 -21.87 18.23 -13.93
CA PHE A 269 -21.98 19.01 -15.17
C PHE A 269 -23.25 19.84 -15.12
N ARG A 270 -23.11 21.13 -14.78
CA ARG A 270 -24.23 22.06 -14.56
C ARG A 270 -25.07 22.27 -15.82
N ARG A 271 -26.39 22.29 -15.65
CA ARG A 271 -27.29 22.81 -16.68
C ARG A 271 -27.27 24.34 -16.71
N PRO A 272 -27.67 24.98 -17.82
CA PRO A 272 -27.77 26.43 -17.88
C PRO A 272 -28.64 26.98 -16.74
N GLY A 273 -28.12 27.96 -16.01
CA GLY A 273 -28.80 28.60 -14.87
C GLY A 273 -28.60 27.93 -13.51
N GLU A 274 -28.00 26.75 -13.44
CA GLU A 274 -27.65 26.12 -12.17
C GLU A 274 -26.37 26.74 -11.58
N THR A 275 -26.41 27.06 -10.30
CA THR A 275 -25.26 27.60 -9.53
C THR A 275 -24.73 26.58 -8.51
N ALA A 276 -25.46 25.47 -8.31
CA ALA A 276 -25.13 24.40 -7.37
C ALA A 276 -25.60 23.05 -7.94
N PRO A 277 -25.11 21.93 -7.42
CA PRO A 277 -25.62 20.60 -7.81
C PRO A 277 -27.07 20.43 -7.32
N PRO A 278 -27.88 19.60 -7.99
CA PRO A 278 -29.22 19.27 -7.50
C PRO A 278 -29.14 18.45 -6.19
N ALA A 279 -30.23 18.46 -5.43
CA ALA A 279 -30.34 17.71 -4.17
C ALA A 279 -30.00 16.22 -4.31
N SER A 280 -30.28 15.62 -5.47
CA SER A 280 -29.93 14.21 -5.78
C SER A 280 -28.42 13.93 -5.84
N ILE A 281 -27.59 14.96 -5.96
CA ILE A 281 -26.12 14.88 -5.92
C ILE A 281 -25.59 15.47 -4.60
N GLN A 282 -26.12 16.62 -4.18
CA GLN A 282 -25.64 17.30 -2.98
C GLN A 282 -25.89 16.49 -1.70
N HIS A 283 -27.11 15.92 -1.52
CA HIS A 283 -27.44 15.20 -0.28
C HIS A 283 -26.60 13.92 -0.09
N PRO A 284 -26.40 13.04 -1.08
CA PRO A 284 -25.48 11.90 -0.93
C PRO A 284 -24.03 12.37 -0.73
N PHE A 285 -23.59 13.48 -1.37
CA PHE A 285 -22.27 14.05 -1.15
C PHE A 285 -22.08 14.49 0.31
N ASP A 286 -23.05 15.21 0.87
CA ASP A 286 -23.03 15.63 2.28
C ASP A 286 -23.02 14.42 3.23
N ALA A 287 -23.75 13.35 2.88
CA ALA A 287 -23.76 12.12 3.70
C ALA A 287 -22.38 11.42 3.71
N VAL A 288 -21.72 11.32 2.57
CA VAL A 288 -20.39 10.74 2.42
C VAL A 288 -19.34 11.61 3.13
N ARG A 289 -19.32 12.92 2.86
CA ARG A 289 -18.40 13.87 3.49
C ARG A 289 -18.49 13.83 5.02
N ASP A 290 -19.70 13.92 5.56
CA ASP A 290 -19.89 13.92 7.02
C ASP A 290 -19.57 12.54 7.63
N GLY A 291 -19.72 11.45 6.85
CA GLY A 291 -19.26 10.13 7.22
C GLY A 291 -17.73 10.05 7.35
N ILE A 292 -16.98 10.63 6.40
CA ILE A 292 -15.51 10.72 6.44
C ILE A 292 -15.04 11.56 7.63
N GLU A 293 -15.68 12.71 7.89
CA GLU A 293 -15.33 13.54 9.05
C GLU A 293 -15.57 12.78 10.37
N LEU A 294 -16.69 12.05 10.48
CA LEU A 294 -16.95 11.19 11.65
C LEU A 294 -15.91 10.06 11.76
N ALA A 295 -15.53 9.43 10.66
CA ALA A 295 -14.48 8.42 10.67
C ALA A 295 -13.16 9.00 11.19
N LYS A 296 -12.79 10.20 10.72
CA LYS A 296 -11.60 10.92 11.18
C LYS A 296 -11.61 11.22 12.67
N GLU A 297 -12.76 11.58 13.24
CA GLU A 297 -12.90 11.82 14.69
C GLU A 297 -12.74 10.54 15.52
N LEU A 298 -13.16 9.39 14.98
CA LEU A 298 -13.13 8.10 15.67
C LEU A 298 -11.80 7.37 15.52
N LEU A 299 -11.09 7.59 14.42
CA LEU A 299 -9.89 6.85 14.06
C LEU A 299 -8.69 7.31 14.89
N ARG A 300 -8.23 6.43 15.78
CA ARG A 300 -7.07 6.62 16.65
C ARG A 300 -6.49 5.29 17.11
N PRO A 301 -5.27 5.24 17.63
CA PRO A 301 -4.70 4.01 18.17
C PRO A 301 -5.59 3.37 19.23
N GLY A 302 -5.66 2.05 19.22
CA GLY A 302 -6.42 1.23 20.17
C GLY A 302 -7.88 0.96 19.79
N VAL A 303 -8.46 1.65 18.79
CA VAL A 303 -9.81 1.33 18.30
C VAL A 303 -9.76 0.14 17.34
N ARG A 304 -10.88 -0.60 17.22
CA ARG A 304 -11.01 -1.64 16.20
C ARG A 304 -11.62 -1.07 14.92
N GLY A 305 -11.28 -1.64 13.77
CA GLY A 305 -11.82 -1.19 12.49
C GLY A 305 -13.36 -1.17 12.46
N VAL A 306 -14.01 -2.20 13.02
CA VAL A 306 -15.49 -2.28 13.12
C VAL A 306 -16.11 -1.17 13.97
N ASP A 307 -15.39 -0.66 14.94
CA ASP A 307 -15.89 0.40 15.84
C ASP A 307 -15.77 1.78 15.19
N VAL A 308 -14.99 1.93 14.10
CA VAL A 308 -14.97 3.10 13.21
C VAL A 308 -16.05 2.98 12.12
N ASP A 309 -16.14 1.82 11.44
CA ASP A 309 -17.08 1.61 10.33
C ASP A 309 -18.55 1.72 10.79
N ARG A 310 -18.91 1.09 11.91
CA ARG A 310 -20.32 0.99 12.36
C ARG A 310 -21.00 2.35 12.56
N PRO A 311 -20.44 3.33 13.29
CA PRO A 311 -21.06 4.64 13.46
C PRO A 311 -21.20 5.40 12.14
N VAL A 312 -20.21 5.31 11.25
CA VAL A 312 -20.23 5.96 9.93
C VAL A 312 -21.34 5.37 9.07
N ARG A 313 -21.43 4.05 9.03
CA ARG A 313 -22.49 3.32 8.31
C ARG A 313 -23.86 3.71 8.81
N GLN A 314 -24.06 3.76 10.13
CA GLN A 314 -25.31 4.19 10.75
C GLN A 314 -25.67 5.64 10.41
N LEU A 315 -24.71 6.56 10.37
CA LEU A 315 -24.93 7.96 9.96
C LEU A 315 -25.46 8.04 8.51
N ILE A 316 -24.84 7.29 7.61
CA ILE A 316 -25.22 7.25 6.18
C ILE A 316 -26.61 6.60 6.02
N GLU A 317 -26.91 5.52 6.74
CA GLU A 317 -28.21 4.85 6.76
C GLU A 317 -29.34 5.76 7.29
N GLN A 318 -29.09 6.52 8.36
CA GLN A 318 -30.05 7.49 8.90
C GLN A 318 -30.41 8.60 7.91
N ARG A 319 -29.56 8.87 6.95
CA ARG A 319 -29.80 9.79 5.83
C ARG A 319 -30.52 9.14 4.64
N GLY A 320 -30.85 7.86 4.75
CA GLY A 320 -31.58 7.10 3.72
C GLY A 320 -30.69 6.48 2.66
N TYR A 321 -29.38 6.35 2.90
CA TYR A 321 -28.40 5.78 1.98
C TYR A 321 -27.74 4.53 2.53
N GLN A 322 -27.07 3.78 1.66
CA GLN A 322 -26.29 2.60 2.04
C GLN A 322 -25.04 2.48 1.16
N PHE A 323 -23.97 1.97 1.76
CA PHE A 323 -22.81 1.47 1.03
C PHE A 323 -22.47 0.04 1.50
N THR A 324 -21.91 -0.80 0.63
CA THR A 324 -21.83 -2.26 0.85
C THR A 324 -20.41 -2.78 1.03
N HIS A 325 -19.40 -1.96 0.74
CA HIS A 325 -17.99 -2.29 0.91
C HIS A 325 -17.47 -1.87 2.31
N ALA A 326 -16.22 -2.12 2.61
CA ALA A 326 -15.56 -1.59 3.80
C ALA A 326 -15.50 -0.06 3.74
N LEU A 327 -15.48 0.60 4.89
CA LEU A 327 -15.29 2.04 4.99
C LEU A 327 -13.91 2.48 4.49
N GLY A 328 -12.91 1.58 4.61
CA GLY A 328 -11.56 1.83 4.14
C GLY A 328 -10.63 0.65 4.37
N HIS A 329 -9.51 0.68 3.68
CA HIS A 329 -8.45 -0.32 3.72
C HIS A 329 -7.08 0.32 3.97
N GLN A 330 -6.07 -0.48 4.28
CA GLN A 330 -4.71 0.03 4.39
C GLN A 330 -4.11 0.32 3.02
N LEU A 331 -3.36 1.40 2.97
CA LEU A 331 -2.64 1.92 1.81
C LEU A 331 -1.13 1.92 2.09
N GLY A 332 -0.33 1.68 1.06
CA GLY A 332 1.12 1.69 1.18
C GLY A 332 1.83 1.48 -0.14
N ARG A 333 2.58 0.39 -0.27
CA ARG A 333 3.21 0.02 -1.55
C ARG A 333 2.19 -0.48 -2.58
N LEU A 334 1.05 -0.93 -2.12
CA LEU A 334 -0.12 -1.26 -2.93
C LEU A 334 -1.28 -0.38 -2.50
N ALA A 335 -2.23 -0.11 -3.39
CA ALA A 335 -3.49 0.54 -3.04
C ALA A 335 -4.22 -0.29 -1.97
N HIS A 336 -4.41 -1.59 -2.20
CA HIS A 336 -4.85 -2.54 -1.18
C HIS A 336 -3.63 -3.20 -0.52
N ASP A 337 -3.07 -2.58 0.52
CA ASP A 337 -1.81 -3.03 1.14
C ASP A 337 -2.00 -4.16 2.18
N GLY A 338 -3.15 -4.81 2.20
CA GLY A 338 -3.47 -5.92 3.13
C GLY A 338 -3.72 -5.48 4.57
N GLY A 339 -3.59 -6.41 5.51
CA GLY A 339 -3.79 -6.12 6.93
C GLY A 339 -5.25 -5.89 7.32
N MET A 340 -5.46 -5.20 8.45
CA MET A 340 -6.79 -4.91 8.96
C MET A 340 -7.56 -3.90 8.09
N LEU A 341 -8.90 -3.94 8.19
CA LEU A 341 -9.81 -3.06 7.47
C LEU A 341 -10.66 -2.23 8.43
N LEU A 342 -11.09 -1.05 7.97
CA LEU A 342 -12.20 -0.32 8.56
C LEU A 342 -13.49 -0.82 7.88
N GLY A 343 -14.13 -1.84 8.44
CA GLY A 343 -15.23 -2.52 7.74
C GLY A 343 -16.27 -3.14 8.65
N PRO A 344 -17.40 -3.59 8.08
CA PRO A 344 -18.48 -4.18 8.86
C PRO A 344 -18.11 -5.58 9.38
N ASP A 345 -18.71 -5.95 10.51
CA ASP A 345 -18.63 -7.30 11.06
C ASP A 345 -19.59 -8.24 10.29
N ASN A 346 -19.10 -8.81 9.21
CA ASN A 346 -19.81 -9.77 8.39
C ASN A 346 -18.86 -10.87 7.88
N ALA A 347 -19.40 -11.90 7.23
CA ALA A 347 -18.63 -13.06 6.78
C ALA A 347 -17.46 -12.73 5.82
N ARG A 348 -17.53 -11.58 5.12
CA ARG A 348 -16.49 -11.15 4.19
C ARG A 348 -15.30 -10.46 4.89
N TYR A 349 -15.55 -9.69 5.96
CA TYR A 349 -14.57 -8.77 6.54
C TYR A 349 -14.25 -9.04 8.01
N SER A 350 -15.06 -9.88 8.71
CA SER A 350 -15.06 -10.05 10.17
C SER A 350 -13.65 -10.15 10.77
N ALA A 351 -12.82 -11.06 10.30
CA ALA A 351 -11.48 -11.25 10.85
C ALA A 351 -10.60 -9.99 10.75
N LEU A 352 -10.68 -9.27 9.62
CA LEU A 352 -9.87 -8.09 9.33
C LEU A 352 -10.41 -6.84 10.06
N SER A 353 -11.75 -6.72 10.19
CA SER A 353 -12.39 -5.56 10.83
C SER A 353 -12.23 -5.53 12.34
N HIS A 354 -11.91 -6.67 12.97
CA HIS A 354 -11.62 -6.74 14.41
C HIS A 354 -10.15 -6.42 14.76
N GLY A 355 -9.31 -6.17 13.77
CA GLY A 355 -7.94 -5.70 13.99
C GLY A 355 -7.92 -4.36 14.74
N THR A 356 -6.84 -4.12 15.48
CA THR A 356 -6.64 -2.91 16.28
C THR A 356 -5.81 -1.90 15.47
N VAL A 357 -6.29 -0.67 15.41
CA VAL A 357 -5.60 0.47 14.80
C VAL A 357 -4.37 0.84 15.63
N GLU A 358 -3.26 1.11 14.96
CA GLU A 358 -2.01 1.53 15.58
C GLU A 358 -1.49 2.82 14.91
N ALA A 359 -0.72 3.63 15.65
CA ALA A 359 -0.04 4.79 15.08
C ALA A 359 0.93 4.36 13.96
N GLY A 360 1.00 5.16 12.90
CA GLY A 360 1.77 4.85 11.69
C GLY A 360 1.00 4.04 10.64
N MET A 361 -0.21 3.57 10.92
CA MET A 361 -1.07 2.99 9.88
C MET A 361 -1.59 4.10 8.96
N VAL A 362 -1.70 3.79 7.67
CA VAL A 362 -2.33 4.66 6.66
C VAL A 362 -3.54 3.92 6.10
N PHE A 363 -4.69 4.60 6.06
CA PHE A 363 -5.94 4.07 5.55
C PHE A 363 -6.54 4.97 4.49
N THR A 364 -7.34 4.39 3.60
CA THR A 364 -8.36 5.13 2.85
C THR A 364 -9.60 5.31 3.71
N LEU A 365 -10.39 6.35 3.41
CA LEU A 365 -11.77 6.53 3.88
C LEU A 365 -12.64 6.77 2.65
N GLU A 366 -13.42 5.76 2.22
CA GLU A 366 -13.96 5.67 0.86
C GLU A 366 -15.47 5.35 0.74
N PRO A 367 -16.38 5.88 1.55
CA PRO A 367 -17.79 5.56 1.41
C PRO A 367 -18.34 6.07 0.06
N VAL A 368 -19.07 5.20 -0.67
CA VAL A 368 -19.71 5.51 -1.94
C VAL A 368 -21.22 5.37 -1.82
N VAL A 369 -21.96 6.39 -2.24
CA VAL A 369 -23.43 6.43 -2.19
C VAL A 369 -23.99 6.83 -3.56
N GLY A 370 -24.58 5.88 -4.26
CA GLY A 370 -25.12 6.11 -5.60
C GLY A 370 -24.04 6.62 -6.56
N PRO A 371 -24.23 7.80 -7.21
CA PRO A 371 -23.26 8.33 -8.15
C PRO A 371 -22.13 9.14 -7.50
N VAL A 372 -22.10 9.24 -6.17
CA VAL A 372 -21.16 10.06 -5.40
C VAL A 372 -20.20 9.20 -4.62
N GLY A 373 -18.93 9.52 -4.67
CA GLY A 373 -17.88 8.97 -3.83
C GLY A 373 -16.88 10.05 -3.47
N ILE A 374 -16.38 9.96 -2.26
CA ILE A 374 -15.21 10.71 -1.78
C ILE A 374 -14.30 9.66 -1.17
N GLU A 375 -13.02 9.76 -1.46
CA GLU A 375 -12.01 8.93 -0.82
C GLU A 375 -10.83 9.79 -0.44
N GLU A 376 -10.36 9.58 0.78
CA GLU A 376 -9.26 10.33 1.36
C GLU A 376 -8.26 9.40 2.03
N ASP A 377 -6.99 9.66 1.81
CA ASP A 377 -5.89 9.01 2.49
C ASP A 377 -5.64 9.66 3.85
N VAL A 378 -5.62 8.87 4.92
CA VAL A 378 -5.39 9.34 6.29
C VAL A 378 -4.25 8.59 6.98
N LEU A 379 -3.41 9.31 7.70
CA LEU A 379 -2.37 8.78 8.59
C LEU A 379 -2.89 8.73 10.02
N VAL A 380 -2.79 7.58 10.66
CA VAL A 380 -3.04 7.45 12.10
C VAL A 380 -1.84 8.00 12.88
N THR A 381 -2.08 9.01 13.71
CA THR A 381 -1.09 9.63 14.62
C THR A 381 -1.12 9.00 16.00
N GLU A 382 -0.32 9.48 16.95
CA GLU A 382 -0.30 8.97 18.34
C GLU A 382 -1.63 9.17 19.09
N ASP A 383 -2.42 10.17 18.72
CA ASP A 383 -3.64 10.59 19.44
C ASP A 383 -4.89 10.73 18.55
N GLY A 384 -4.79 10.48 17.24
CA GLY A 384 -5.88 10.62 16.29
C GLY A 384 -5.52 10.20 14.88
N CYS A 385 -5.97 10.96 13.89
CA CYS A 385 -5.49 10.83 12.50
C CYS A 385 -5.52 12.17 11.76
N GLU A 386 -4.77 12.25 10.68
CA GLU A 386 -4.72 13.41 9.78
C GLU A 386 -4.91 13.01 8.32
N PHE A 387 -5.54 13.87 7.53
CA PHE A 387 -5.55 13.70 6.09
C PHE A 387 -4.15 13.94 5.51
N LEU A 388 -3.74 13.12 4.57
CA LEU A 388 -2.44 13.28 3.89
C LEU A 388 -2.41 14.48 2.96
N VAL A 389 -3.57 14.82 2.37
CA VAL A 389 -3.78 15.99 1.51
C VAL A 389 -5.07 16.72 1.90
N SER A 390 -5.30 17.90 1.31
CA SER A 390 -6.55 18.65 1.56
C SER A 390 -7.76 17.83 1.09
N PRO A 391 -8.75 17.57 1.96
CA PRO A 391 -9.88 16.72 1.63
C PRO A 391 -10.88 17.40 0.68
N HIS A 392 -11.63 16.58 -0.06
CA HIS A 392 -12.69 16.99 -0.99
C HIS A 392 -13.97 17.37 -0.25
N ARG A 393 -14.25 18.66 -0.13
CA ARG A 393 -15.34 19.19 0.71
C ARG A 393 -16.58 19.61 -0.06
N GLU A 394 -16.50 19.82 -1.34
CA GLU A 394 -17.55 20.35 -2.20
C GLU A 394 -17.58 19.58 -3.53
N VAL A 395 -18.77 19.36 -4.07
CA VAL A 395 -18.92 18.83 -5.44
C VAL A 395 -18.29 19.81 -6.42
N TYR A 396 -17.35 19.36 -7.22
CA TYR A 396 -16.78 20.21 -8.26
C TYR A 396 -17.78 20.46 -9.38
N LEU A 397 -17.81 21.69 -9.88
CA LEU A 397 -18.79 22.14 -10.89
C LEU A 397 -18.11 22.36 -12.25
N VAL A 398 -18.62 21.69 -13.27
CA VAL A 398 -18.21 21.82 -14.68
C VAL A 398 -19.22 22.65 -15.45
#